data_0a4e0f5b73b6726907d488ec47d02271
#
_entry.id   0a4e0f5b73b6726907d488ec47d02271
#
_cell.length_a   1.000
_cell.length_b   1.000
_cell.length_c   1.000
_cell.angle_alpha   90.00
_cell.angle_beta   90.00
_cell.angle_gamma   90.00
#
_symmetry.space_group_name_H-M   'P 1'
#
loop_
_entity.id
_entity.type
_entity.pdbx_description
1 polymer ?
#
loop_
_entity_poly.entity_id
_entity_poly.type
_entity_poly.pdbx_seq_one_letter_code
_entity_poly.pdbx_strand_id
1 'polypeptide(L)'
;MKHTAKKKEILQAAARVIRTKGYHATRIQDIADALQMQKGSLYYYISTKEDLLKGLVEDILEQSVELLGNIQDTKHKPSEKIRLCVESHLRLFHNNIDAFGILLTEDMHLINKTSEKDAFKLLRDYETGWLNIFNEGVKSGEFSSANDYKIIVKGILGMLNWTYRWYHVKAGMPIEEVSRIFAGLILNGVKK
;
A
#
# COMPACT_ATOMS: atom_id res chain seq x y z
N MET A 1 -3.84 7.90 -22.35
CA MET A 1 -4.85 8.13 -21.31
C MET A 1 -5.93 7.04 -21.24
N LYS A 2 -6.70 6.70 -22.30
CA LYS A 2 -7.76 5.64 -22.24
C LYS A 2 -7.23 4.24 -21.89
N HIS A 3 -6.08 3.82 -22.39
CA HIS A 3 -5.48 2.50 -22.12
C HIS A 3 -5.09 2.34 -20.65
N THR A 4 -4.49 3.36 -20.04
CA THR A 4 -4.07 3.36 -18.63
C THR A 4 -5.29 3.28 -17.68
N ALA A 5 -6.35 4.06 -17.97
CA ALA A 5 -7.59 4.02 -17.18
C ALA A 5 -8.26 2.64 -17.24
N LYS A 6 -8.30 2.01 -18.43
CA LYS A 6 -8.88 0.67 -18.60
C LYS A 6 -8.04 -0.41 -17.90
N LYS A 7 -6.70 -0.29 -17.94
CA LYS A 7 -5.81 -1.18 -17.19
C LYS A 7 -6.09 -1.11 -15.68
N LYS A 8 -6.28 0.10 -15.14
CA LYS A 8 -6.61 0.29 -13.71
C LYS A 8 -7.96 -0.36 -13.34
N GLU A 9 -8.98 -0.21 -14.18
CA GLU A 9 -10.28 -0.87 -13.99
C GLU A 9 -10.13 -2.40 -13.96
N ILE A 10 -9.32 -2.96 -14.86
CA ILE A 10 -9.01 -4.39 -14.92
C ILE A 10 -8.33 -4.86 -13.64
N LEU A 11 -7.33 -4.14 -13.17
CA LEU A 11 -6.62 -4.46 -11.93
C LEU A 11 -7.57 -4.44 -10.72
N GLN A 12 -8.44 -3.44 -10.61
CA GLN A 12 -9.43 -3.37 -9.53
C GLN A 12 -10.44 -4.54 -9.56
N ALA A 13 -10.92 -4.92 -10.75
CA ALA A 13 -11.81 -6.08 -10.89
C ALA A 13 -11.07 -7.38 -10.53
N ALA A 14 -9.82 -7.53 -10.97
CA ALA A 14 -8.97 -8.67 -10.64
C ALA A 14 -8.77 -8.78 -9.13
N ALA A 15 -8.48 -7.67 -8.44
CA ALA A 15 -8.32 -7.65 -6.99
C ALA A 15 -9.56 -8.18 -6.26
N ARG A 16 -10.76 -7.72 -6.65
CA ARG A 16 -12.03 -8.20 -6.06
C ARG A 16 -12.24 -9.70 -6.27
N VAL A 17 -11.99 -10.20 -7.50
CA VAL A 17 -12.17 -11.62 -7.83
C VAL A 17 -11.16 -12.47 -7.07
N ILE A 18 -9.88 -12.08 -7.06
CA ILE A 18 -8.81 -12.77 -6.36
C ILE A 18 -9.08 -12.82 -4.85
N ARG A 19 -9.55 -11.72 -4.26
CA ARG A 19 -9.91 -11.69 -2.83
C ARG A 19 -11.02 -12.70 -2.50
N THR A 20 -12.00 -12.85 -3.39
CA THR A 20 -13.17 -13.72 -3.14
C THR A 20 -12.84 -15.20 -3.36
N LYS A 21 -12.08 -15.52 -4.41
CA LYS A 21 -11.80 -16.91 -4.84
C LYS A 21 -10.43 -17.42 -4.38
N GLY A 22 -9.52 -16.53 -3.98
CA GLY A 22 -8.10 -16.80 -3.83
C GLY A 22 -7.34 -16.72 -5.16
N TYR A 23 -6.06 -16.35 -5.11
CA TYR A 23 -5.26 -16.20 -6.32
C TYR A 23 -5.20 -17.49 -7.15
N HIS A 24 -4.89 -18.63 -6.53
CA HIS A 24 -4.71 -19.89 -7.25
C HIS A 24 -6.01 -20.37 -7.94
N ALA A 25 -7.17 -20.20 -7.30
CA ALA A 25 -8.46 -20.62 -7.86
C ALA A 25 -9.03 -19.66 -8.91
N THR A 26 -8.53 -18.41 -8.98
CA THR A 26 -9.01 -17.42 -9.96
C THR A 26 -8.51 -17.75 -11.36
N ARG A 27 -9.42 -17.72 -12.33
CA ARG A 27 -9.13 -17.86 -13.78
C ARG A 27 -9.26 -16.50 -14.45
N ILE A 28 -8.54 -16.28 -15.55
CA ILE A 28 -8.67 -15.07 -16.39
C ILE A 28 -10.12 -14.87 -16.85
N GLN A 29 -10.85 -15.95 -17.12
CA GLN A 29 -12.27 -15.89 -17.49
C GLN A 29 -13.12 -15.27 -16.38
N ASP A 30 -12.87 -15.58 -15.11
CA ASP A 30 -13.62 -15.00 -13.98
C ASP A 30 -13.50 -13.47 -13.94
N ILE A 31 -12.32 -12.96 -14.30
CA ILE A 31 -12.06 -11.52 -14.34
C ILE A 31 -12.73 -10.87 -15.56
N ALA A 32 -12.68 -11.56 -16.72
CA ALA A 32 -13.36 -11.11 -17.92
C ALA A 32 -14.88 -11.04 -17.71
N ASP A 33 -15.47 -12.04 -17.07
CA ASP A 33 -16.90 -12.09 -16.74
C ASP A 33 -17.28 -10.95 -15.75
N ALA A 34 -16.46 -10.70 -14.73
CA ALA A 34 -16.68 -9.60 -13.78
C ALA A 34 -16.64 -8.21 -14.43
N LEU A 35 -15.95 -8.07 -15.55
CA LEU A 35 -15.85 -6.85 -16.35
C LEU A 35 -16.84 -6.81 -17.53
N GLN A 36 -17.63 -7.87 -17.73
CA GLN A 36 -18.49 -8.05 -18.92
C GLN A 36 -17.68 -7.90 -20.23
N MET A 37 -16.44 -8.41 -20.23
CA MET A 37 -15.52 -8.37 -21.37
C MET A 37 -15.32 -9.76 -21.96
N GLN A 38 -15.05 -9.81 -23.26
CA GLN A 38 -14.55 -11.04 -23.87
C GLN A 38 -13.12 -11.31 -23.38
N LYS A 39 -12.79 -12.58 -23.12
CA LYS A 39 -11.45 -13.02 -22.69
C LYS A 39 -10.33 -12.53 -23.62
N GLY A 40 -10.56 -12.54 -24.93
CA GLY A 40 -9.61 -12.01 -25.91
C GLY A 40 -9.32 -10.52 -25.74
N SER A 41 -10.34 -9.73 -25.41
CA SER A 41 -10.17 -8.29 -25.13
C SER A 41 -9.38 -8.05 -23.85
N LEU A 42 -9.47 -8.94 -22.87
CA LEU A 42 -8.68 -8.84 -21.64
C LEU A 42 -7.19 -9.08 -21.92
N TYR A 43 -6.87 -10.05 -22.78
CA TYR A 43 -5.49 -10.35 -23.16
C TYR A 43 -4.77 -9.21 -23.92
N TYR A 44 -5.50 -8.23 -24.44
CA TYR A 44 -4.90 -7.01 -24.98
C TYR A 44 -4.23 -6.14 -23.90
N TYR A 45 -4.69 -6.26 -22.65
CA TYR A 45 -4.18 -5.47 -21.53
C TYR A 45 -3.23 -6.22 -20.60
N ILE A 46 -3.33 -7.56 -20.59
CA ILE A 46 -2.56 -8.45 -19.72
C ILE A 46 -2.19 -9.72 -20.47
N SER A 47 -1.00 -10.23 -20.27
CA SER A 47 -0.56 -11.46 -20.95
C SER A 47 -0.84 -12.70 -20.09
N THR A 48 -0.64 -12.60 -18.78
CA THR A 48 -0.77 -13.73 -17.84
C THR A 48 -1.51 -13.32 -16.56
N LYS A 49 -1.90 -14.31 -15.75
CA LYS A 49 -2.45 -14.05 -14.41
C LYS A 49 -1.39 -13.47 -13.45
N GLU A 50 -0.16 -13.86 -13.64
CA GLU A 50 0.99 -13.33 -12.94
C GLU A 50 1.19 -11.84 -13.22
N ASP A 51 0.96 -11.38 -14.45
CA ASP A 51 1.02 -9.95 -14.82
C ASP A 51 -0.05 -9.14 -14.10
N LEU A 52 -1.21 -9.73 -13.82
CA LEU A 52 -2.25 -9.08 -13.00
C LEU A 52 -1.80 -8.92 -11.55
N LEU A 53 -1.30 -10.00 -10.95
CA LEU A 53 -0.81 -9.99 -9.58
C LEU A 53 0.28 -8.94 -9.40
N LYS A 54 1.26 -8.97 -10.30
CA LYS A 54 2.34 -8.00 -10.37
C LYS A 54 1.81 -6.57 -10.49
N GLY A 55 0.95 -6.32 -11.47
CA GLY A 55 0.40 -4.98 -11.71
C GLY A 55 -0.38 -4.43 -10.52
N LEU A 56 -1.09 -5.28 -9.78
CA LEU A 56 -1.79 -4.91 -8.55
C LEU A 56 -0.83 -4.46 -7.45
N VAL A 57 0.22 -5.24 -7.22
CA VAL A 57 1.20 -4.97 -6.16
C VAL A 57 2.05 -3.75 -6.51
N GLU A 58 2.52 -3.65 -7.75
CA GLU A 58 3.30 -2.50 -8.21
C GLU A 58 2.49 -1.20 -8.12
N ASP A 59 1.21 -1.20 -8.55
CA ASP A 59 0.35 0.00 -8.49
C ASP A 59 0.19 0.52 -7.05
N ILE A 60 0.00 -0.37 -6.07
CA ILE A 60 -0.10 0.02 -4.66
C ILE A 60 1.24 0.53 -4.11
N LEU A 61 2.33 -0.15 -4.40
CA LEU A 61 3.65 0.25 -3.89
C LEU A 61 4.12 1.57 -4.52
N GLU A 62 3.90 1.77 -5.82
CA GLU A 62 4.20 3.04 -6.49
C GLU A 62 3.42 4.20 -5.90
N GLN A 63 2.11 4.04 -5.72
CA GLN A 63 1.27 5.05 -5.07
C GLN A 63 1.75 5.35 -3.64
N SER A 64 2.15 4.31 -2.89
CA SER A 64 2.67 4.49 -1.53
C SER A 64 3.97 5.30 -1.50
N VAL A 65 4.92 5.00 -2.41
CA VAL A 65 6.20 5.72 -2.54
C VAL A 65 5.96 7.17 -2.99
N GLU A 66 5.09 7.38 -3.99
CA GLU A 66 4.76 8.72 -4.49
C GLU A 66 4.12 9.60 -3.42
N LEU A 67 3.11 9.09 -2.71
CA LEU A 67 2.45 9.83 -1.62
C LEU A 67 3.44 10.21 -0.51
N LEU A 68 4.32 9.28 -0.15
CA LEU A 68 5.35 9.51 0.87
C LEU A 68 6.38 10.55 0.40
N GLY A 69 6.83 10.48 -0.86
CA GLY A 69 7.72 11.48 -1.46
C GLY A 69 7.12 12.88 -1.42
N ASN A 70 5.86 13.00 -1.85
CA ASN A 70 5.14 14.29 -1.81
C ASN A 70 5.05 14.86 -0.39
N ILE A 71 4.88 14.02 0.65
CA ILE A 71 4.87 14.46 2.05
C ILE A 71 6.26 14.90 2.50
N GLN A 72 7.32 14.17 2.12
CA GLN A 72 8.71 14.52 2.45
C GLN A 72 9.08 15.91 1.93
N ASP A 73 8.64 16.27 0.71
CA ASP A 73 8.95 17.53 0.06
C ASP A 73 8.19 18.74 0.66
N THR A 74 7.24 18.52 1.56
CA THR A 74 6.53 19.60 2.23
C THR A 74 7.41 20.29 3.27
N LYS A 75 7.03 21.55 3.63
CA LYS A 75 7.66 22.31 4.73
C LYS A 75 7.06 22.03 6.11
N HIS A 76 6.23 20.98 6.22
CA HIS A 76 5.66 20.59 7.51
C HIS A 76 6.72 20.11 8.49
N LYS A 77 6.44 20.26 9.78
CA LYS A 77 7.28 19.67 10.84
C LYS A 77 7.27 18.15 10.76
N PRO A 78 8.34 17.46 11.20
CA PRO A 78 8.42 15.99 11.17
C PRO A 78 7.21 15.30 11.80
N SER A 79 6.70 15.76 12.93
CA SER A 79 5.48 15.18 13.54
C SER A 79 4.25 15.30 12.66
N GLU A 80 4.10 16.38 11.93
CA GLU A 80 2.99 16.55 10.99
C GLU A 80 3.17 15.66 9.76
N LYS A 81 4.40 15.54 9.23
CA LYS A 81 4.71 14.58 8.17
C LYS A 81 4.36 13.14 8.57
N ILE A 82 4.69 12.71 9.81
CA ILE A 82 4.31 11.38 10.32
C ILE A 82 2.78 11.23 10.36
N ARG A 83 2.04 12.24 10.80
CA ARG A 83 0.57 12.22 10.78
C ARG A 83 0.03 12.01 9.38
N LEU A 84 0.51 12.79 8.42
CA LEU A 84 0.13 12.70 7.01
C LEU A 84 0.49 11.34 6.39
N CYS A 85 1.64 10.77 6.76
CA CYS A 85 2.04 9.44 6.31
C CYS A 85 1.08 8.34 6.80
N VAL A 86 0.70 8.37 8.08
CA VAL A 86 -0.28 7.43 8.64
C VAL A 86 -1.64 7.57 7.94
N GLU A 87 -2.10 8.81 7.78
CA GLU A 87 -3.37 9.11 7.11
C GLU A 87 -3.36 8.64 5.65
N SER A 88 -2.30 8.96 4.90
CA SER A 88 -2.17 8.58 3.50
C SER A 88 -2.10 7.07 3.31
N HIS A 89 -1.34 6.36 4.17
CA HIS A 89 -1.25 4.90 4.14
C HIS A 89 -2.63 4.26 4.37
N LEU A 90 -3.32 4.65 5.44
CA LEU A 90 -4.62 4.06 5.79
C LEU A 90 -5.73 4.45 4.82
N ARG A 91 -5.69 5.65 4.23
CA ARG A 91 -6.61 6.07 3.18
C ARG A 91 -6.37 5.30 1.88
N LEU A 92 -5.10 5.08 1.49
CA LEU A 92 -4.76 4.25 0.35
C LEU A 92 -5.21 2.79 0.57
N PHE A 93 -4.98 2.25 1.77
CA PHE A 93 -5.49 0.96 2.20
C PHE A 93 -7.02 0.87 2.09
N HIS A 94 -7.75 1.83 2.66
CA HIS A 94 -9.22 1.85 2.65
C HIS A 94 -9.80 1.83 1.23
N ASN A 95 -9.19 2.62 0.33
CA ASN A 95 -9.64 2.74 -1.06
C ASN A 95 -9.26 1.51 -1.92
N ASN A 96 -8.29 0.72 -1.49
CA ASN A 96 -7.73 -0.41 -2.25
C ASN A 96 -7.62 -1.69 -1.41
N ILE A 97 -8.57 -1.92 -0.51
CA ILE A 97 -8.51 -3.01 0.49
C ILE A 97 -8.28 -4.40 -0.14
N ASP A 98 -8.82 -4.65 -1.32
CA ASP A 98 -8.65 -5.91 -2.04
C ASP A 98 -7.21 -6.09 -2.55
N ALA A 99 -6.62 -5.04 -3.11
CA ALA A 99 -5.24 -5.05 -3.58
C ALA A 99 -4.22 -5.11 -2.42
N PHE A 100 -4.49 -4.40 -1.32
CA PHE A 100 -3.70 -4.52 -0.08
C PHE A 100 -3.76 -5.93 0.50
N GLY A 101 -4.95 -6.57 0.47
CA GLY A 101 -5.07 -7.96 0.89
C GLY A 101 -4.15 -8.89 0.10
N ILE A 102 -4.07 -8.72 -1.21
CA ILE A 102 -3.17 -9.48 -2.07
C ILE A 102 -1.71 -9.20 -1.73
N LEU A 103 -1.32 -7.91 -1.60
CA LEU A 103 0.04 -7.51 -1.23
C LEU A 103 0.49 -8.14 0.10
N LEU A 104 -0.43 -8.28 1.07
CA LEU A 104 -0.12 -8.77 2.41
C LEU A 104 -0.20 -10.30 2.56
N THR A 105 -0.86 -11.01 1.64
CA THR A 105 -1.13 -12.44 1.76
C THR A 105 -0.43 -13.31 0.71
N GLU A 106 -0.08 -12.75 -0.44
CA GLU A 106 0.59 -13.49 -1.51
C GLU A 106 2.11 -13.47 -1.35
N ASP A 107 2.76 -14.49 -1.92
CA ASP A 107 4.21 -14.62 -1.86
C ASP A 107 4.91 -13.55 -2.73
N MET A 108 5.62 -12.64 -2.08
CA MET A 108 6.40 -11.59 -2.74
C MET A 108 7.50 -12.14 -3.67
N HIS A 109 8.02 -13.34 -3.43
CA HIS A 109 8.97 -13.97 -4.34
C HIS A 109 8.31 -14.39 -5.66
N LEU A 110 7.05 -14.83 -5.61
CA LEU A 110 6.27 -15.12 -6.81
C LEU A 110 6.05 -13.83 -7.63
N ILE A 111 5.69 -12.75 -6.96
CA ILE A 111 5.46 -11.44 -7.58
C ILE A 111 6.75 -10.93 -8.23
N ASN A 112 7.88 -11.02 -7.55
CA ASN A 112 9.14 -10.44 -8.02
C ASN A 112 9.78 -11.21 -9.18
N LYS A 113 9.52 -12.53 -9.32
CA LYS A 113 10.04 -13.34 -10.45
C LYS A 113 9.55 -12.88 -11.82
N THR A 114 8.39 -12.24 -11.87
CA THR A 114 7.73 -11.80 -13.10
C THR A 114 7.84 -10.29 -13.34
N SER A 115 8.46 -9.55 -12.41
CA SER A 115 8.44 -8.10 -12.40
C SER A 115 9.59 -7.47 -13.21
N GLU A 116 9.27 -6.51 -14.10
CA GLU A 116 10.26 -5.59 -14.69
C GLU A 116 10.72 -4.53 -13.68
N LYS A 117 9.84 -4.21 -12.71
CA LYS A 117 10.15 -3.33 -11.59
C LYS A 117 10.39 -4.20 -10.36
N ASP A 118 11.43 -3.93 -9.63
CA ASP A 118 11.73 -4.65 -8.40
C ASP A 118 10.76 -4.21 -7.28
N ALA A 119 9.72 -5.02 -7.02
CA ALA A 119 8.76 -4.77 -5.95
C ALA A 119 9.45 -4.69 -4.57
N PHE A 120 10.53 -5.45 -4.36
CA PHE A 120 11.35 -5.31 -3.14
C PHE A 120 12.06 -3.95 -3.08
N LYS A 121 12.44 -3.38 -4.24
CA LYS A 121 13.00 -2.03 -4.27
C LYS A 121 11.95 -1.00 -3.83
N LEU A 122 10.73 -1.08 -4.35
CA LEU A 122 9.64 -0.17 -3.95
C LEU A 122 9.33 -0.27 -2.44
N LEU A 123 9.33 -1.47 -1.88
CA LEU A 123 9.18 -1.67 -0.43
C LEU A 123 10.32 -1.01 0.35
N ARG A 124 11.57 -1.21 -0.08
CA ARG A 124 12.74 -0.58 0.57
C ARG A 124 12.68 0.95 0.45
N ASP A 125 12.29 1.48 -0.71
CA ASP A 125 12.14 2.92 -0.94
C ASP A 125 11.06 3.50 -0.01
N TYR A 126 9.95 2.79 0.17
CA TYR A 126 8.90 3.18 1.09
C TYR A 126 9.36 3.18 2.56
N GLU A 127 10.01 2.10 3.03
CA GLU A 127 10.60 2.05 4.38
C GLU A 127 11.63 3.17 4.58
N THR A 128 12.48 3.42 3.59
CA THR A 128 13.51 4.46 3.62
C THR A 128 12.88 5.86 3.72
N GLY A 129 11.79 6.09 3.01
CA GLY A 129 11.07 7.35 3.07
C GLY A 129 10.54 7.66 4.49
N TRP A 130 9.95 6.67 5.16
CA TRP A 130 9.55 6.80 6.57
C TRP A 130 10.75 7.12 7.46
N LEU A 131 11.86 6.38 7.30
CA LEU A 131 13.08 6.57 8.08
C LEU A 131 13.65 7.97 7.91
N ASN A 132 13.61 8.53 6.70
CA ASN A 132 14.09 9.88 6.42
C ASN A 132 13.33 10.95 7.22
N ILE A 133 11.99 10.82 7.34
CA ILE A 133 11.18 11.75 8.15
C ILE A 133 11.54 11.63 9.64
N PHE A 134 11.75 10.42 10.16
CA PHE A 134 12.21 10.27 11.55
C PHE A 134 13.59 10.88 11.77
N ASN A 135 14.53 10.66 10.85
CA ASN A 135 15.86 11.26 10.92
C ASN A 135 15.82 12.80 10.85
N GLU A 136 14.90 13.38 10.06
CA GLU A 136 14.63 14.82 10.05
C GLU A 136 14.17 15.30 11.44
N GLY A 137 13.27 14.56 12.08
CA GLY A 137 12.76 14.88 13.41
C GLY A 137 13.83 14.77 14.52
N VAL A 138 14.76 13.83 14.40
CA VAL A 138 15.91 13.75 15.30
C VAL A 138 16.83 14.94 15.10
N LYS A 139 17.15 15.30 13.87
CA LYS A 139 18.01 16.45 13.55
C LYS A 139 17.40 17.77 14.00
N SER A 140 16.10 17.95 13.91
CA SER A 140 15.39 19.13 14.39
C SER A 140 15.19 19.16 15.92
N GLY A 141 15.51 18.07 16.62
CA GLY A 141 15.32 17.92 18.07
C GLY A 141 13.89 17.62 18.49
N GLU A 142 12.97 17.36 17.56
CA GLU A 142 11.58 17.04 17.84
C GLU A 142 11.40 15.59 18.32
N PHE A 143 12.23 14.66 17.82
CA PHE A 143 12.21 13.26 18.19
C PHE A 143 13.45 12.84 18.98
N SER A 144 13.29 11.82 19.82
CA SER A 144 14.38 11.30 20.67
C SER A 144 15.46 10.62 19.82
N SER A 145 16.72 10.97 20.04
CA SER A 145 17.87 10.29 19.40
C SER A 145 18.19 8.91 20.00
N ALA A 146 17.54 8.53 21.11
CA ALA A 146 17.76 7.25 21.77
C ALA A 146 17.03 6.07 21.08
N ASN A 147 16.16 6.36 20.13
CA ASN A 147 15.31 5.36 19.47
C ASN A 147 16.00 4.73 18.26
N ASP A 148 15.81 3.42 18.06
CA ASP A 148 16.13 2.74 16.81
C ASP A 148 14.97 2.88 15.82
N TYR A 149 15.05 3.87 14.94
CA TYR A 149 13.99 4.17 13.97
C TYR A 149 13.85 3.12 12.87
N LYS A 150 14.86 2.28 12.63
CA LYS A 150 14.71 1.14 11.69
C LYS A 150 13.71 0.12 12.23
N ILE A 151 13.79 -0.16 13.53
CA ILE A 151 12.84 -1.07 14.19
C ILE A 151 11.47 -0.40 14.36
N ILE A 152 11.43 0.88 14.72
CA ILE A 152 10.18 1.63 14.87
C ILE A 152 9.39 1.67 13.56
N VAL A 153 10.03 1.96 12.43
CA VAL A 153 9.37 1.97 11.10
C VAL A 153 8.78 0.59 10.78
N LYS A 154 9.49 -0.50 11.04
CA LYS A 154 8.94 -1.86 10.86
C LYS A 154 7.74 -2.12 11.76
N GLY A 155 7.78 -1.68 12.99
CA GLY A 155 6.65 -1.77 13.93
C GLY A 155 5.44 -0.96 13.45
N ILE A 156 5.66 0.28 12.99
CA ILE A 156 4.61 1.14 12.43
C ILE A 156 3.96 0.48 11.22
N LEU A 157 4.74 0.04 10.25
CA LEU A 157 4.22 -0.60 9.04
C LEU A 157 3.50 -1.92 9.38
N GLY A 158 4.00 -2.69 10.34
CA GLY A 158 3.31 -3.87 10.87
C GLY A 158 1.94 -3.52 11.46
N MET A 159 1.86 -2.48 12.29
CA MET A 159 0.60 -2.02 12.88
C MET A 159 -0.39 -1.52 11.81
N LEU A 160 0.07 -0.69 10.86
CA LEU A 160 -0.77 -0.16 9.79
C LEU A 160 -1.26 -1.29 8.86
N ASN A 161 -0.39 -2.20 8.47
CA ASN A 161 -0.73 -3.34 7.61
C ASN A 161 -1.68 -4.33 8.33
N TRP A 162 -1.53 -4.54 9.65
CA TRP A 162 -2.41 -5.43 10.41
C TRP A 162 -3.87 -4.96 10.42
N THR A 163 -4.14 -3.69 10.13
CA THR A 163 -5.48 -3.12 9.95
C THR A 163 -6.32 -3.95 8.97
N TYR A 164 -5.70 -4.56 7.97
CA TYR A 164 -6.35 -5.47 7.02
C TYR A 164 -7.12 -6.62 7.70
N ARG A 165 -6.68 -7.08 8.85
CA ARG A 165 -7.27 -8.24 9.53
C ARG A 165 -8.56 -7.93 10.29
N TRP A 166 -8.73 -6.72 10.76
CA TRP A 166 -9.84 -6.37 11.66
C TRP A 166 -10.70 -5.20 11.16
N TYR A 167 -10.20 -4.38 10.24
CA TYR A 167 -10.95 -3.24 9.78
C TYR A 167 -12.02 -3.64 8.76
N HIS A 168 -13.27 -3.21 9.02
CA HIS A 168 -14.42 -3.45 8.16
C HIS A 168 -15.04 -2.15 7.71
N VAL A 169 -15.00 -1.86 6.41
CA VAL A 169 -15.47 -0.61 5.78
C VAL A 169 -16.93 -0.29 6.12
N LYS A 170 -17.78 -1.30 6.30
CA LYS A 170 -19.25 -1.11 6.47
C LYS A 170 -19.73 -1.04 7.93
N ALA A 171 -18.92 -1.41 8.91
CA ALA A 171 -19.40 -1.62 10.27
C ALA A 171 -18.49 -1.01 11.35
N GLY A 172 -17.48 -0.26 10.95
CA GLY A 172 -16.43 0.18 11.86
C GLY A 172 -16.31 1.68 12.01
N MET A 173 -15.34 2.06 12.81
CA MET A 173 -14.87 3.42 12.96
C MET A 173 -14.39 3.97 11.61
N PRO A 174 -14.62 5.26 11.29
CA PRO A 174 -14.07 5.89 10.10
C PRO A 174 -12.54 5.74 10.02
N ILE A 175 -12.00 5.54 8.82
CA ILE A 175 -10.55 5.31 8.66
C ILE A 175 -9.73 6.53 9.12
N GLU A 176 -10.30 7.71 9.06
CA GLU A 176 -9.71 8.96 9.56
C GLU A 176 -9.52 8.92 11.08
N GLU A 177 -10.47 8.34 11.80
CA GLU A 177 -10.39 8.19 13.25
C GLU A 177 -9.34 7.15 13.63
N VAL A 178 -9.26 6.02 12.91
CA VAL A 178 -8.17 5.04 13.07
C VAL A 178 -6.82 5.70 12.82
N SER A 179 -6.70 6.50 11.77
CA SER A 179 -5.49 7.24 11.44
C SER A 179 -5.08 8.19 12.55
N ARG A 180 -6.02 8.93 13.11
CA ARG A 180 -5.79 9.88 14.22
C ARG A 180 -5.26 9.17 15.46
N ILE A 181 -5.86 8.03 15.82
CA ILE A 181 -5.45 7.22 16.97
C ILE A 181 -4.04 6.66 16.77
N PHE A 182 -3.77 6.07 15.60
CA PHE A 182 -2.46 5.49 15.32
C PHE A 182 -1.35 6.56 15.23
N ALA A 183 -1.62 7.70 14.61
CA ALA A 183 -0.67 8.81 14.59
C ALA A 183 -0.37 9.32 16.01
N GLY A 184 -1.39 9.41 16.87
CA GLY A 184 -1.22 9.78 18.28
C GLY A 184 -0.35 8.78 19.03
N LEU A 185 -0.60 7.48 18.87
CA LEU A 185 0.19 6.41 19.50
C LEU A 185 1.67 6.48 19.08
N ILE A 186 1.93 6.63 17.77
CA ILE A 186 3.29 6.72 17.23
C ILE A 186 4.01 7.95 17.78
N LEU A 187 3.37 9.12 17.68
CA LEU A 187 3.99 10.39 18.08
C LEU A 187 4.28 10.48 19.57
N ASN A 188 3.40 9.94 20.41
CA ASN A 188 3.63 9.91 21.85
C ASN A 188 4.77 8.95 22.26
N GLY A 189 5.06 7.94 21.43
CA GLY A 189 6.16 7.00 21.67
C GLY A 189 7.53 7.50 21.20
N VAL A 190 7.61 8.54 20.35
CA VAL A 190 8.87 9.00 19.73
C VAL A 190 9.27 10.42 20.11
N LYS A 191 8.36 11.23 20.62
CA LYS A 191 8.65 12.60 21.09
C LYS A 191 9.57 12.57 22.33
N LYS A 192 10.33 13.67 22.48
CA LYS A 192 11.05 13.97 23.73
C LYS A 192 10.08 14.36 24.82
#